data_d4cb58ecd1b21493a8ac38f2b20729ae
#
_entry.id   d4cb58ecd1b21493a8ac38f2b20729ae
#
_cell.length_a   1.000
_cell.length_b   1.000
_cell.length_c   1.000
_cell.angle_alpha   90.00
_cell.angle_beta   90.00
_cell.angle_gamma   90.00
#
_symmetry.space_group_name_H-M   'P 1'
#
loop_
_entity.id
_entity.type
_entity.pdbx_description
1 polymer ?
#
loop_
_entity_poly.entity_id
_entity_poly.type
_entity_poly.pdbx_seq_one_letter_code
_entity_poly.pdbx_strand_id
1 'polypeptide(L)'
;MDITASSQWKDLVKVYEEKQDLRLRELFAADANRAENYTFDAAGLHVDLSKNLIDEDVLQHLVEVARAADVEGRRDAMFAGEHLNNTEDRAVLHTALRLPVEDDLHVDGQDVAADVHEVLGRMRDFATALRSGSWLGHTGHTIKKVVNIGIGGSDLGPAMAAQALRSYEVAGISAEFVSNVDPADMAATLDGLDAGSTLFIVSSKTFTTQETLTNAHAARRWLIEQFDGDESAVAKHFVAVSTNAEQVEKFGIDTDNMFPFWNWVGGRYSLDSAIGLSLMCTIGPMDFMRFLEGFHAMDEHFRTTPLERNVPVLMGLLGIWYTNFFGAQTHAVLPYSQDLGRFPAYLQQLTMESNGKSVRRDGTAVTTGNTGEIYWGEPGTNGQHAFYQLMHQGTRLIPADFIGFARPKEDFPTADGTGSMHDLLMGNFFAQTKVLAFGKTAEEIAAEGVEEDLVPHKVMPGNRSTTTIMAEELTPSTLGALIALYEHIVFTQGIIWDINSFDQWGVELGKQQANDLAPAVSGSQEVDSGDQSTDELIGWYRANR
;
A
#
# COMPACT_ATOMS: atom_id res chain seq x y z
N MET A 1 -0.48 -20.31 -17.41
CA MET A 1 0.09 -21.69 -17.29
C MET A 1 0.17 -22.04 -15.81
N ASP A 2 -0.32 -23.20 -15.39
CA ASP A 2 -0.17 -23.60 -13.97
C ASP A 2 1.30 -23.89 -13.66
N ILE A 3 1.93 -23.02 -12.92
CA ILE A 3 3.35 -23.13 -12.55
C ILE A 3 3.63 -24.43 -11.77
N THR A 4 2.66 -24.93 -11.00
CA THR A 4 2.82 -26.15 -10.19
C THR A 4 3.00 -27.41 -11.05
N ALA A 5 2.64 -27.36 -12.34
CA ALA A 5 2.86 -28.44 -13.29
C ALA A 5 4.29 -28.43 -13.89
N SER A 6 5.03 -27.33 -13.75
CA SER A 6 6.39 -27.18 -14.30
C SER A 6 7.40 -28.11 -13.62
N SER A 7 8.51 -28.40 -14.32
CA SER A 7 9.64 -29.13 -13.73
C SER A 7 10.30 -28.34 -12.60
N GLN A 8 10.45 -27.03 -12.77
CA GLN A 8 11.07 -26.13 -11.81
C GLN A 8 10.32 -26.11 -10.47
N TRP A 9 8.97 -26.06 -10.52
CA TRP A 9 8.18 -26.15 -9.28
C TRP A 9 8.33 -27.52 -8.60
N LYS A 10 8.32 -28.60 -9.38
CA LYS A 10 8.49 -29.95 -8.83
C LYS A 10 9.88 -30.17 -8.23
N ASP A 11 10.92 -29.54 -8.81
CA ASP A 11 12.26 -29.59 -8.25
C ASP A 11 12.32 -28.74 -6.96
N LEU A 12 11.68 -27.56 -6.91
CA LEU A 12 11.55 -26.77 -5.69
C LEU A 12 10.78 -27.52 -4.58
N VAL A 13 9.77 -28.34 -4.92
CA VAL A 13 9.09 -29.22 -3.94
C VAL A 13 10.08 -30.19 -3.29
N LYS A 14 10.96 -30.82 -4.07
CA LYS A 14 12.00 -31.72 -3.53
C LYS A 14 12.99 -30.96 -2.63
N VAL A 15 13.40 -29.79 -3.08
CA VAL A 15 14.26 -28.91 -2.25
C VAL A 15 13.58 -28.56 -0.94
N TYR A 16 12.28 -28.25 -0.95
CA TYR A 16 11.53 -28.01 0.27
C TYR A 16 11.49 -29.24 1.20
N GLU A 17 11.21 -30.44 0.65
CA GLU A 17 11.20 -31.69 1.43
C GLU A 17 12.54 -31.94 2.14
N GLU A 18 13.67 -31.55 1.52
CA GLU A 18 15.02 -31.67 2.07
C GLU A 18 15.38 -30.53 3.06
N LYS A 19 14.84 -29.34 2.83
CA LYS A 19 15.28 -28.09 3.48
C LYS A 19 14.24 -27.48 4.45
N GLN A 20 13.04 -28.06 4.62
CA GLN A 20 12.00 -27.54 5.49
C GLN A 20 12.41 -27.33 6.96
N ASP A 21 13.43 -28.06 7.39
CA ASP A 21 13.98 -28.01 8.74
C ASP A 21 15.18 -27.07 8.89
N LEU A 22 15.46 -26.21 7.90
CA LEU A 22 16.53 -25.21 7.97
C LEU A 22 16.44 -24.38 9.27
N ARG A 23 17.60 -24.14 9.90
CA ARG A 23 17.70 -23.36 11.13
C ARG A 23 18.59 -22.13 10.90
N LEU A 24 18.08 -20.95 11.21
CA LEU A 24 18.83 -19.69 11.04
C LEU A 24 20.15 -19.70 11.83
N ARG A 25 20.17 -20.26 13.06
CA ARG A 25 21.41 -20.41 13.84
C ARG A 25 22.46 -21.22 13.08
N GLU A 26 22.06 -22.29 12.41
CA GLU A 26 22.95 -23.17 11.65
C GLU A 26 23.41 -22.50 10.35
N LEU A 27 22.50 -21.83 9.64
CA LEU A 27 22.82 -21.09 8.42
C LEU A 27 23.87 -20.00 8.67
N PHE A 28 23.72 -19.23 9.75
CA PHE A 28 24.71 -18.21 10.12
C PHE A 28 26.02 -18.82 10.67
N ALA A 29 25.97 -20.00 11.27
CA ALA A 29 27.18 -20.70 11.70
C ALA A 29 27.95 -21.32 10.52
N ALA A 30 27.26 -21.75 9.47
CA ALA A 30 27.85 -22.36 8.27
C ALA A 30 28.46 -21.33 7.32
N ASP A 31 27.93 -20.12 7.25
CA ASP A 31 28.36 -19.04 6.35
C ASP A 31 28.64 -17.75 7.15
N ALA A 32 29.91 -17.45 7.37
CA ALA A 32 30.33 -16.24 8.06
C ALA A 32 30.04 -14.94 7.29
N ASN A 33 29.80 -15.03 5.98
CA ASN A 33 29.49 -13.90 5.10
C ASN A 33 27.99 -13.85 4.77
N ARG A 34 27.15 -14.66 5.43
CA ARG A 34 25.73 -14.76 5.10
C ARG A 34 25.02 -13.40 5.05
N ALA A 35 25.27 -12.51 6.01
CA ALA A 35 24.68 -11.19 6.00
C ALA A 35 25.05 -10.40 4.72
N GLU A 36 26.32 -10.43 4.32
CA GLU A 36 26.80 -9.76 3.10
C GLU A 36 26.21 -10.41 1.83
N ASN A 37 26.19 -11.75 1.77
CA ASN A 37 25.71 -12.51 0.62
C ASN A 37 24.21 -12.31 0.33
N TYR A 38 23.41 -12.03 1.36
CA TYR A 38 21.95 -11.86 1.27
C TYR A 38 21.47 -10.44 1.53
N THR A 39 22.36 -9.46 1.43
CA THR A 39 22.01 -8.04 1.49
C THR A 39 22.15 -7.38 0.13
N PHE A 40 21.16 -6.58 -0.25
CA PHE A 40 21.04 -5.96 -1.57
C PHE A 40 20.65 -4.49 -1.42
N ASP A 41 21.20 -3.64 -2.28
CA ASP A 41 20.79 -2.23 -2.37
C ASP A 41 19.91 -2.03 -3.61
N ALA A 42 18.78 -1.32 -3.44
CA ALA A 42 17.83 -1.02 -4.50
C ALA A 42 17.18 0.35 -4.27
N ALA A 43 17.35 1.28 -5.20
CA ALA A 43 16.70 2.60 -5.16
C ALA A 43 16.85 3.35 -3.81
N GLY A 44 18.02 3.27 -3.19
CA GLY A 44 18.29 3.87 -1.87
C GLY A 44 17.80 3.07 -0.66
N LEU A 45 17.25 1.88 -0.88
CA LEU A 45 16.89 0.93 0.16
C LEU A 45 17.99 -0.11 0.34
N HIS A 46 18.34 -0.40 1.59
CA HIS A 46 19.26 -1.45 2.01
C HIS A 46 18.46 -2.62 2.57
N VAL A 47 18.43 -3.74 1.85
CA VAL A 47 17.50 -4.86 2.11
C VAL A 47 18.27 -6.11 2.50
N ASP A 48 18.14 -6.52 3.76
CA ASP A 48 18.74 -7.73 4.31
C ASP A 48 17.74 -8.89 4.33
N LEU A 49 17.97 -9.87 3.49
CA LEU A 49 17.23 -11.14 3.39
C LEU A 49 17.88 -12.27 4.20
N SER A 50 18.99 -12.03 4.88
CA SER A 50 19.82 -13.07 5.53
C SER A 50 19.09 -13.85 6.63
N LYS A 51 18.06 -13.23 7.25
CA LYS A 51 17.24 -13.88 8.28
C LYS A 51 16.00 -14.59 7.71
N ASN A 52 16.04 -15.02 6.45
CA ASN A 52 15.04 -15.87 5.83
C ASN A 52 15.51 -17.34 5.79
N LEU A 53 14.56 -18.29 5.77
CA LEU A 53 14.81 -19.74 5.72
C LEU A 53 15.16 -20.19 4.31
N ILE A 54 16.27 -19.69 3.81
CA ILE A 54 16.82 -19.95 2.48
C ILE A 54 18.34 -20.15 2.58
N ASP A 55 18.87 -20.97 1.69
CA ASP A 55 20.28 -21.03 1.33
C ASP A 55 20.43 -20.76 -0.18
N GLU A 56 21.64 -20.86 -0.72
CA GLU A 56 21.91 -20.60 -2.14
C GLU A 56 21.13 -21.55 -3.06
N ASP A 57 20.98 -22.81 -2.67
CA ASP A 57 20.26 -23.82 -3.43
C ASP A 57 18.76 -23.52 -3.49
N VAL A 58 18.14 -23.16 -2.36
CA VAL A 58 16.73 -22.71 -2.33
C VAL A 58 16.54 -21.47 -3.20
N LEU A 59 17.42 -20.47 -3.05
CA LEU A 59 17.31 -19.22 -3.82
C LEU A 59 17.42 -19.45 -5.31
N GLN A 60 18.35 -20.30 -5.74
CA GLN A 60 18.51 -20.67 -7.15
C GLN A 60 17.24 -21.31 -7.70
N HIS A 61 16.64 -22.28 -7.00
CA HIS A 61 15.42 -22.94 -7.47
C HIS A 61 14.21 -22.00 -7.48
N LEU A 62 14.12 -21.05 -6.53
CA LEU A 62 13.10 -20.00 -6.54
C LEU A 62 13.24 -19.10 -7.78
N VAL A 63 14.46 -18.71 -8.15
CA VAL A 63 14.72 -17.92 -9.35
C VAL A 63 14.38 -18.72 -10.63
N GLU A 64 14.67 -20.02 -10.66
CA GLU A 64 14.26 -20.87 -11.78
C GLU A 64 12.72 -20.97 -11.92
N VAL A 65 11.97 -20.92 -10.82
CA VAL A 65 10.50 -20.82 -10.87
C VAL A 65 10.07 -19.48 -11.48
N ALA A 66 10.71 -18.36 -11.13
CA ALA A 66 10.42 -17.06 -11.72
C ALA A 66 10.68 -17.04 -13.24
N ARG A 67 11.79 -17.66 -13.68
CA ARG A 67 12.10 -17.83 -15.11
C ARG A 67 11.06 -18.71 -15.83
N ALA A 68 10.66 -19.82 -15.22
CA ALA A 68 9.65 -20.70 -15.77
C ALA A 68 8.26 -20.05 -15.89
N ALA A 69 7.96 -19.10 -14.99
CA ALA A 69 6.75 -18.26 -15.03
C ALA A 69 6.87 -17.08 -16.02
N ASP A 70 8.02 -16.90 -16.65
CA ASP A 70 8.30 -15.79 -17.58
C ASP A 70 8.16 -14.41 -16.93
N VAL A 71 8.66 -14.26 -15.70
CA VAL A 71 8.59 -12.97 -14.96
C VAL A 71 9.27 -11.85 -15.76
N GLU A 72 10.42 -12.11 -16.41
CA GLU A 72 11.14 -11.11 -17.20
C GLU A 72 10.34 -10.68 -18.43
N GLY A 73 9.83 -11.63 -19.22
CA GLY A 73 9.02 -11.32 -20.41
C GLY A 73 7.71 -10.59 -20.06
N ARG A 74 7.06 -10.98 -18.95
CA ARG A 74 5.85 -10.30 -18.47
C ARG A 74 6.13 -8.91 -17.92
N ARG A 75 7.25 -8.73 -17.24
CA ARG A 75 7.74 -7.42 -16.81
C ARG A 75 7.94 -6.50 -18.01
N ASP A 76 8.68 -6.96 -19.00
CA ASP A 76 8.97 -6.18 -20.20
C ASP A 76 7.68 -5.83 -20.95
N ALA A 77 6.71 -6.76 -21.02
CA ALA A 77 5.38 -6.53 -21.56
C ALA A 77 4.59 -5.46 -20.80
N MET A 78 4.69 -5.42 -19.46
CA MET A 78 4.08 -4.37 -18.63
C MET A 78 4.64 -2.99 -18.98
N PHE A 79 5.96 -2.85 -18.98
CA PHE A 79 6.62 -1.58 -19.33
C PHE A 79 6.38 -1.14 -20.77
N ALA A 80 6.14 -2.09 -21.68
CA ALA A 80 5.78 -1.81 -23.07
C ALA A 80 4.29 -1.45 -23.27
N GLY A 81 3.47 -1.56 -22.24
CA GLY A 81 2.04 -1.24 -22.32
C GLY A 81 1.17 -2.34 -22.93
N GLU A 82 1.62 -3.59 -22.90
CA GLU A 82 0.76 -4.71 -23.33
C GLU A 82 -0.43 -4.88 -22.37
N HIS A 83 -1.57 -5.38 -22.88
CA HIS A 83 -2.81 -5.56 -22.11
C HIS A 83 -2.72 -6.72 -21.11
N LEU A 84 -1.92 -6.53 -20.05
CA LEU A 84 -1.76 -7.54 -19.00
C LEU A 84 -3.01 -7.73 -18.14
N ASN A 85 -3.86 -6.72 -18.01
CA ASN A 85 -5.19 -6.86 -17.42
C ASN A 85 -6.15 -7.45 -18.49
N ASN A 86 -6.07 -8.76 -18.65
CA ASN A 86 -6.78 -9.47 -19.71
C ASN A 86 -8.30 -9.59 -19.52
N THR A 87 -8.83 -9.41 -18.31
CA THR A 87 -10.27 -9.49 -18.03
C THR A 87 -11.01 -8.19 -18.36
N GLU A 88 -10.30 -7.07 -18.41
CA GLU A 88 -10.82 -5.77 -18.79
C GLU A 88 -10.24 -5.24 -20.10
N ASP A 89 -9.34 -6.01 -20.74
CA ASP A 89 -8.62 -5.66 -21.97
C ASP A 89 -7.92 -4.28 -21.86
N ARG A 90 -7.05 -4.13 -20.86
CA ARG A 90 -6.34 -2.88 -20.57
C ARG A 90 -4.86 -3.10 -20.37
N ALA A 91 -4.08 -2.11 -20.78
CA ALA A 91 -2.68 -2.01 -20.38
C ALA A 91 -2.57 -1.80 -18.84
N VAL A 92 -1.42 -2.12 -18.28
CA VAL A 92 -1.07 -1.92 -16.88
C VAL A 92 0.14 -0.99 -16.85
N LEU A 93 -0.13 0.32 -16.73
CA LEU A 93 0.86 1.37 -16.96
C LEU A 93 1.01 2.35 -15.78
N HIS A 94 0.80 1.89 -14.54
CA HIS A 94 1.11 2.73 -13.38
C HIS A 94 2.58 3.19 -13.38
N THR A 95 3.50 2.42 -13.95
CA THR A 95 4.90 2.82 -14.12
C THR A 95 5.09 4.03 -15.06
N ALA A 96 4.15 4.29 -15.97
CA ALA A 96 4.23 5.46 -16.84
C ALA A 96 3.93 6.79 -16.11
N LEU A 97 3.28 6.75 -14.95
CA LEU A 97 2.98 7.94 -14.14
C LEU A 97 4.24 8.65 -13.62
N ARG A 98 5.37 7.97 -13.62
CA ARG A 98 6.66 8.43 -13.06
C ARG A 98 7.81 8.37 -14.05
N LEU A 99 7.50 8.27 -15.35
CA LEU A 99 8.52 8.37 -16.40
C LEU A 99 9.15 9.77 -16.44
N PRO A 100 10.47 9.88 -16.66
CA PRO A 100 11.12 11.14 -16.97
C PRO A 100 10.50 11.84 -18.18
N VAL A 101 10.63 13.17 -18.23
CA VAL A 101 10.04 14.00 -19.32
C VAL A 101 10.66 13.73 -20.68
N GLU A 102 11.88 13.20 -20.71
CA GLU A 102 12.61 12.81 -21.93
C GLU A 102 12.23 11.44 -22.48
N ASP A 103 11.49 10.64 -21.71
CA ASP A 103 11.07 9.32 -22.13
C ASP A 103 9.82 9.41 -23.01
N ASP A 104 9.72 8.47 -23.96
CA ASP A 104 8.65 8.39 -24.95
C ASP A 104 7.93 7.05 -24.81
N LEU A 105 6.60 7.10 -24.63
CA LEU A 105 5.78 5.89 -24.54
C LEU A 105 4.44 6.09 -25.24
N HIS A 106 4.25 5.34 -26.33
CA HIS A 106 3.00 5.33 -27.08
C HIS A 106 2.31 3.98 -26.96
N VAL A 107 1.06 3.98 -26.50
CA VAL A 107 0.24 2.77 -26.35
C VAL A 107 -1.17 3.05 -26.86
N ASP A 108 -1.72 2.15 -27.69
CA ASP A 108 -3.06 2.25 -28.29
C ASP A 108 -3.34 3.57 -29.03
N GLY A 109 -2.29 4.18 -29.57
CA GLY A 109 -2.37 5.47 -30.28
C GLY A 109 -2.37 6.70 -29.37
N GLN A 110 -2.22 6.51 -28.05
CA GLN A 110 -2.04 7.57 -27.05
C GLN A 110 -0.55 7.82 -26.84
N ASP A 111 -0.15 9.09 -26.79
CA ASP A 111 1.14 9.52 -26.27
C ASP A 111 1.03 9.58 -24.73
N VAL A 112 1.33 8.45 -24.08
CA VAL A 112 1.11 8.25 -22.66
C VAL A 112 2.00 9.17 -21.82
N ALA A 113 3.27 9.31 -22.20
CA ALA A 113 4.22 10.15 -21.47
C ALA A 113 3.83 11.62 -21.54
N ALA A 114 3.51 12.14 -22.72
CA ALA A 114 3.08 13.53 -22.89
C ALA A 114 1.81 13.85 -22.10
N ASP A 115 0.81 12.98 -22.14
CA ASP A 115 -0.45 13.15 -21.40
C ASP A 115 -0.23 13.17 -19.89
N VAL A 116 0.64 12.30 -19.35
CA VAL A 116 1.00 12.28 -17.93
C VAL A 116 1.65 13.60 -17.53
N HIS A 117 2.63 14.07 -18.29
CA HIS A 117 3.34 15.32 -17.99
C HIS A 117 2.43 16.55 -18.14
N GLU A 118 1.45 16.55 -19.04
CA GLU A 118 0.43 17.60 -19.12
C GLU A 118 -0.37 17.69 -17.81
N VAL A 119 -0.89 16.55 -17.31
CA VAL A 119 -1.65 16.50 -16.06
C VAL A 119 -0.78 16.89 -14.86
N LEU A 120 0.44 16.38 -14.76
CA LEU A 120 1.40 16.78 -13.71
C LEU A 120 1.70 18.29 -13.75
N GLY A 121 1.81 18.86 -14.96
CA GLY A 121 1.96 20.30 -15.14
C GLY A 121 0.77 21.09 -14.59
N ARG A 122 -0.44 20.69 -14.90
CA ARG A 122 -1.68 21.30 -14.36
C ARG A 122 -1.79 21.17 -12.84
N MET A 123 -1.46 20.01 -12.29
CA MET A 123 -1.41 19.78 -10.83
C MET A 123 -0.39 20.70 -10.16
N ARG A 124 0.81 20.81 -10.74
CA ARG A 124 1.87 21.71 -10.26
C ARG A 124 1.42 23.16 -10.24
N ASP A 125 0.81 23.64 -11.33
CA ASP A 125 0.36 25.03 -11.46
C ASP A 125 -0.77 25.33 -10.46
N PHE A 126 -1.71 24.41 -10.27
CA PHE A 126 -2.76 24.52 -9.27
C PHE A 126 -2.20 24.52 -7.83
N ALA A 127 -1.35 23.56 -7.48
CA ALA A 127 -0.73 23.48 -6.17
C ALA A 127 0.13 24.72 -5.87
N THR A 128 0.82 25.26 -6.88
CA THR A 128 1.59 26.50 -6.76
C THR A 128 0.67 27.69 -6.49
N ALA A 129 -0.45 27.81 -7.21
CA ALA A 129 -1.43 28.89 -7.00
C ALA A 129 -2.05 28.82 -5.60
N LEU A 130 -2.38 27.61 -5.12
CA LEU A 130 -2.91 27.39 -3.78
C LEU A 130 -1.88 27.81 -2.71
N ARG A 131 -0.65 27.35 -2.81
CA ARG A 131 0.44 27.55 -1.85
C ARG A 131 0.95 29.00 -1.82
N SER A 132 0.94 29.69 -2.95
CA SER A 132 1.30 31.12 -3.02
C SER A 132 0.19 32.05 -2.52
N GLY A 133 -1.03 31.53 -2.30
CA GLY A 133 -2.20 32.32 -1.98
C GLY A 133 -2.78 33.06 -3.18
N SER A 134 -2.42 32.70 -4.43
CA SER A 134 -3.04 33.22 -5.64
C SER A 134 -4.41 32.59 -5.91
N TRP A 135 -4.62 31.35 -5.45
CA TRP A 135 -5.95 30.75 -5.38
C TRP A 135 -6.62 31.18 -4.09
N LEU A 136 -7.76 31.85 -4.20
CA LEU A 136 -8.52 32.38 -3.07
C LEU A 136 -9.88 31.67 -2.97
N GLY A 137 -10.34 31.44 -1.77
CA GLY A 137 -11.71 31.00 -1.48
C GLY A 137 -12.74 32.09 -1.85
N HIS A 138 -14.02 31.78 -1.72
CA HIS A 138 -15.14 32.63 -2.09
C HIS A 138 -15.10 34.02 -1.42
N THR A 139 -14.65 34.09 -0.19
CA THR A 139 -14.52 35.34 0.60
C THR A 139 -13.20 36.06 0.39
N GLY A 140 -12.34 35.60 -0.52
CA GLY A 140 -11.02 36.16 -0.76
C GLY A 140 -9.94 35.75 0.26
N HIS A 141 -10.22 34.77 1.11
CA HIS A 141 -9.22 34.20 2.02
C HIS A 141 -8.36 33.15 1.30
N THR A 142 -7.12 33.01 1.74
CA THR A 142 -6.23 31.93 1.28
C THR A 142 -6.69 30.60 1.86
N ILE A 143 -6.55 29.53 1.07
CA ILE A 143 -6.86 28.17 1.53
C ILE A 143 -5.77 27.68 2.48
N LYS A 144 -6.20 27.08 3.58
CA LYS A 144 -5.34 26.50 4.63
C LYS A 144 -5.61 25.03 4.89
N LYS A 145 -6.79 24.54 4.50
CA LYS A 145 -7.20 23.17 4.67
C LYS A 145 -7.63 22.58 3.33
N VAL A 146 -7.06 21.42 2.98
CA VAL A 146 -7.47 20.60 1.86
C VAL A 146 -8.16 19.35 2.41
N VAL A 147 -9.40 19.09 2.00
CA VAL A 147 -10.15 17.88 2.38
C VAL A 147 -10.26 17.00 1.15
N ASN A 148 -9.60 15.85 1.15
CA ASN A 148 -9.72 14.85 0.10
C ASN A 148 -10.91 13.93 0.39
N ILE A 149 -11.88 13.87 -0.51
CA ILE A 149 -13.06 13.00 -0.42
C ILE A 149 -12.89 11.90 -1.46
N GLY A 150 -12.61 10.69 -1.01
CA GLY A 150 -12.36 9.53 -1.87
C GLY A 150 -12.50 8.23 -1.09
N ILE A 151 -12.52 7.07 -1.75
CA ILE A 151 -12.57 5.77 -1.09
C ILE A 151 -11.60 4.79 -1.77
N GLY A 152 -11.14 3.78 -1.05
CA GLY A 152 -10.21 2.78 -1.57
C GLY A 152 -8.90 3.42 -2.04
N GLY A 153 -8.52 3.21 -3.31
CA GLY A 153 -7.29 3.78 -3.87
C GLY A 153 -7.26 5.31 -3.92
N SER A 154 -8.44 5.97 -3.89
CA SER A 154 -8.54 7.44 -3.84
C SER A 154 -8.41 8.01 -2.41
N ASP A 155 -8.27 7.16 -1.38
CA ASP A 155 -8.07 7.53 0.02
C ASP A 155 -6.80 6.93 0.62
N LEU A 156 -6.67 5.59 0.59
CA LEU A 156 -5.62 4.87 1.34
C LEU A 156 -4.21 5.34 1.00
N GLY A 157 -3.91 5.49 -0.29
CA GLY A 157 -2.62 6.00 -0.76
C GLY A 157 -2.37 7.44 -0.32
N PRO A 158 -3.25 8.40 -0.68
CA PRO A 158 -3.12 9.80 -0.29
C PRO A 158 -3.03 10.02 1.23
N ALA A 159 -3.89 9.37 2.03
CA ALA A 159 -3.88 9.50 3.48
C ALA A 159 -2.62 8.90 4.12
N MET A 160 -2.15 7.76 3.61
CA MET A 160 -0.89 7.15 4.04
C MET A 160 0.30 8.05 3.72
N ALA A 161 0.39 8.56 2.49
CA ALA A 161 1.51 9.39 2.06
C ALA A 161 1.53 10.76 2.76
N ALA A 162 0.36 11.37 3.01
CA ALA A 162 0.27 12.60 3.79
C ALA A 162 0.76 12.39 5.23
N GLN A 163 0.40 11.27 5.89
CA GLN A 163 0.95 10.94 7.19
C GLN A 163 2.47 10.71 7.14
N ALA A 164 2.94 9.94 6.15
CA ALA A 164 4.35 9.59 6.02
C ALA A 164 5.23 10.82 5.76
N LEU A 165 4.73 11.79 5.03
CA LEU A 165 5.46 12.99 4.61
C LEU A 165 5.01 14.27 5.32
N ARG A 166 4.33 14.15 6.48
CA ARG A 166 3.86 15.34 7.24
C ARG A 166 4.96 16.32 7.61
N SER A 167 6.20 15.84 7.77
CA SER A 167 7.36 16.70 8.05
C SER A 167 7.80 17.55 6.83
N TYR A 168 7.26 17.27 5.64
CA TYR A 168 7.45 18.04 4.40
C TYR A 168 6.29 19.00 4.13
N GLU A 169 5.22 18.97 4.94
CA GLU A 169 4.14 19.93 4.81
C GLU A 169 4.64 21.35 5.04
N VAL A 170 4.23 22.26 4.17
CA VAL A 170 4.57 23.68 4.33
C VAL A 170 3.61 24.30 5.32
N ALA A 171 4.18 25.14 6.20
CA ALA A 171 3.41 25.86 7.20
C ALA A 171 2.21 26.61 6.57
N GLY A 172 1.00 26.27 7.02
CA GLY A 172 -0.23 26.96 6.63
C GLY A 172 -1.17 26.17 5.71
N ILE A 173 -0.76 25.03 5.16
CA ILE A 173 -1.67 24.12 4.41
C ILE A 173 -1.53 22.72 4.98
N SER A 174 -2.66 22.11 5.35
CA SER A 174 -2.73 20.72 5.81
C SER A 174 -3.86 19.97 5.12
N ALA A 175 -3.76 18.63 5.05
CA ALA A 175 -4.78 17.77 4.47
C ALA A 175 -5.58 17.02 5.53
N GLU A 176 -6.88 16.82 5.25
CA GLU A 176 -7.77 15.88 5.91
C GLU A 176 -8.35 14.92 4.87
N PHE A 177 -8.83 13.76 5.32
CA PHE A 177 -9.31 12.72 4.43
C PHE A 177 -10.65 12.19 4.90
N VAL A 178 -11.62 12.10 3.99
CA VAL A 178 -12.95 11.53 4.24
C VAL A 178 -13.19 10.41 3.25
N SER A 179 -13.39 9.22 3.77
CA SER A 179 -13.56 8.02 2.93
C SER A 179 -14.81 7.23 3.28
N ASN A 180 -15.14 7.10 4.58
CA ASN A 180 -16.25 6.29 5.01
C ASN A 180 -17.60 7.03 4.80
N VAL A 181 -18.62 6.28 4.41
CA VAL A 181 -20.00 6.79 4.34
C VAL A 181 -20.66 6.89 5.72
N ASP A 182 -20.01 6.39 6.78
CA ASP A 182 -20.43 6.63 8.16
C ASP A 182 -20.43 8.15 8.41
N PRO A 183 -21.57 8.74 8.82
CA PRO A 183 -21.67 10.18 9.04
C PRO A 183 -20.69 10.70 10.11
N ALA A 184 -20.15 9.85 10.98
CA ALA A 184 -19.15 10.24 11.98
C ALA A 184 -17.84 10.71 11.32
N ASP A 185 -17.42 10.13 10.19
CA ASP A 185 -16.22 10.51 9.46
C ASP A 185 -16.31 11.95 8.93
N MET A 186 -17.40 12.24 8.19
CA MET A 186 -17.67 13.59 7.70
C MET A 186 -17.88 14.61 8.84
N ALA A 187 -18.64 14.24 9.87
CA ALA A 187 -18.92 15.13 10.98
C ALA A 187 -17.64 15.52 11.74
N ALA A 188 -16.76 14.54 12.00
CA ALA A 188 -15.48 14.81 12.67
C ALA A 188 -14.56 15.71 11.82
N THR A 189 -14.56 15.53 10.50
CA THR A 189 -13.74 16.35 9.59
C THR A 189 -14.27 17.77 9.49
N LEU A 190 -15.59 17.96 9.40
CA LEU A 190 -16.18 19.30 9.26
C LEU A 190 -16.15 20.10 10.57
N ASP A 191 -16.00 19.44 11.72
CA ASP A 191 -15.95 20.10 13.02
C ASP A 191 -14.74 21.03 13.14
N GLY A 192 -15.00 22.30 13.37
CA GLY A 192 -13.97 23.33 13.50
C GLY A 192 -13.32 23.80 12.19
N LEU A 193 -13.78 23.35 10.99
CA LEU A 193 -13.32 23.91 9.73
C LEU A 193 -13.84 25.33 9.51
N ASP A 194 -12.96 26.20 8.98
CA ASP A 194 -13.33 27.50 8.43
C ASP A 194 -13.65 27.35 6.94
N ALA A 195 -14.92 27.51 6.57
CA ALA A 195 -15.38 27.37 5.20
C ALA A 195 -14.64 28.30 4.22
N GLY A 196 -14.28 29.53 4.67
CA GLY A 196 -13.59 30.51 3.82
C GLY A 196 -12.17 30.11 3.44
N SER A 197 -11.56 29.17 4.16
CA SER A 197 -10.18 28.71 3.96
C SER A 197 -10.05 27.20 3.71
N THR A 198 -11.15 26.52 3.39
CA THR A 198 -11.19 25.08 3.10
C THR A 198 -11.42 24.81 1.62
N LEU A 199 -10.64 23.88 1.05
CA LEU A 199 -10.81 23.34 -0.31
C LEU A 199 -11.14 21.85 -0.22
N PHE A 200 -12.12 21.40 -1.00
CA PHE A 200 -12.47 19.99 -1.14
C PHE A 200 -11.97 19.44 -2.48
N ILE A 201 -11.30 18.29 -2.45
CA ILE A 201 -10.89 17.53 -3.64
C ILE A 201 -11.78 16.29 -3.71
N VAL A 202 -12.66 16.21 -4.70
CA VAL A 202 -13.52 15.04 -4.91
C VAL A 202 -12.82 14.06 -5.83
N SER A 203 -12.29 12.98 -5.25
CA SER A 203 -11.46 11.99 -5.93
C SER A 203 -12.28 10.75 -6.30
N SER A 204 -12.83 10.72 -7.52
CA SER A 204 -13.64 9.62 -8.05
C SER A 204 -13.49 9.51 -9.56
N LYS A 205 -12.89 8.40 -10.05
CA LYS A 205 -12.59 8.20 -11.48
C LYS A 205 -13.82 8.43 -12.38
N THR A 206 -14.94 7.80 -12.05
CA THR A 206 -16.19 7.89 -12.82
C THR A 206 -17.11 8.99 -12.33
N PHE A 207 -16.83 9.61 -11.20
CA PHE A 207 -17.69 10.54 -10.48
C PHE A 207 -19.11 9.98 -10.23
N THR A 208 -19.17 8.67 -9.92
CA THR A 208 -20.42 7.92 -9.66
C THR A 208 -20.33 7.03 -8.43
N THR A 209 -19.17 6.98 -7.75
CA THR A 209 -18.97 6.16 -6.54
C THR A 209 -19.87 6.69 -5.42
N GLN A 210 -20.81 5.85 -4.96
CA GLN A 210 -21.89 6.25 -4.06
C GLN A 210 -21.37 6.88 -2.76
N GLU A 211 -20.40 6.26 -2.11
CA GLU A 211 -19.81 6.75 -0.86
C GLU A 211 -19.16 8.12 -1.05
N THR A 212 -18.32 8.24 -2.08
CA THR A 212 -17.62 9.50 -2.38
C THR A 212 -18.59 10.62 -2.69
N LEU A 213 -19.61 10.37 -3.54
CA LEU A 213 -20.59 11.41 -3.89
C LEU A 213 -21.52 11.75 -2.72
N THR A 214 -21.88 10.79 -1.88
CA THR A 214 -22.68 11.06 -0.67
C THR A 214 -21.92 12.02 0.25
N ASN A 215 -20.63 11.75 0.50
CA ASN A 215 -19.75 12.60 1.30
C ASN A 215 -19.53 13.97 0.62
N ALA A 216 -19.26 13.99 -0.68
CA ALA A 216 -19.07 15.24 -1.43
C ALA A 216 -20.34 16.14 -1.39
N HIS A 217 -21.53 15.56 -1.54
CA HIS A 217 -22.78 16.31 -1.39
C HIS A 217 -23.02 16.79 0.04
N ALA A 218 -22.61 16.05 1.06
CA ALA A 218 -22.67 16.50 2.44
C ALA A 218 -21.74 17.72 2.67
N ALA A 219 -20.49 17.64 2.21
CA ALA A 219 -19.54 18.76 2.27
C ALA A 219 -20.05 19.98 1.47
N ARG A 220 -20.66 19.76 0.27
CA ARG A 220 -21.25 20.83 -0.54
C ARG A 220 -22.40 21.53 0.18
N ARG A 221 -23.31 20.80 0.79
CA ARG A 221 -24.40 21.39 1.58
C ARG A 221 -23.84 22.22 2.73
N TRP A 222 -22.92 21.64 3.50
CA TRP A 222 -22.26 22.37 4.60
C TRP A 222 -21.61 23.67 4.11
N LEU A 223 -20.85 23.65 3.01
CA LEU A 223 -20.20 24.84 2.46
C LEU A 223 -21.21 25.93 2.09
N ILE A 224 -22.28 25.56 1.38
CA ILE A 224 -23.34 26.50 0.92
C ILE A 224 -24.05 27.12 2.13
N GLU A 225 -24.33 26.33 3.18
CA GLU A 225 -24.92 26.83 4.43
C GLU A 225 -24.03 27.86 5.13
N GLN A 226 -22.68 27.69 5.09
CA GLN A 226 -21.74 28.64 5.65
C GLN A 226 -21.69 29.98 4.88
N PHE A 227 -22.15 29.99 3.64
CA PHE A 227 -22.22 31.18 2.78
C PHE A 227 -23.67 31.63 2.49
N ASP A 228 -24.57 31.46 3.46
CA ASP A 228 -25.97 31.94 3.40
C ASP A 228 -26.75 31.46 2.16
N GLY A 229 -26.40 30.31 1.63
CA GLY A 229 -27.04 29.69 0.47
C GLY A 229 -26.42 30.05 -0.88
N ASP A 230 -25.26 30.72 -0.92
CA ASP A 230 -24.59 31.07 -2.18
C ASP A 230 -23.89 29.86 -2.81
N GLU A 231 -24.53 29.26 -3.80
CA GLU A 231 -23.99 28.10 -4.56
C GLU A 231 -22.74 28.45 -5.39
N SER A 232 -22.48 29.73 -5.68
CA SER A 232 -21.29 30.13 -6.46
C SER A 232 -19.98 29.88 -5.70
N ALA A 233 -20.03 29.68 -4.37
CA ALA A 233 -18.91 29.30 -3.54
C ALA A 233 -18.30 27.96 -3.98
N VAL A 234 -19.07 27.03 -4.53
CA VAL A 234 -18.62 25.70 -4.99
C VAL A 234 -17.45 25.83 -5.98
N ALA A 235 -17.53 26.75 -6.93
CA ALA A 235 -16.48 26.96 -7.95
C ALA A 235 -15.11 27.37 -7.37
N LYS A 236 -15.07 27.88 -6.12
CA LYS A 236 -13.83 28.32 -5.45
C LYS A 236 -13.34 27.36 -4.39
N HIS A 237 -14.19 26.42 -3.96
CA HIS A 237 -13.92 25.52 -2.84
C HIS A 237 -13.96 24.03 -3.21
N PHE A 238 -14.27 23.70 -4.47
CA PHE A 238 -14.26 22.31 -4.94
C PHE A 238 -13.45 22.18 -6.22
N VAL A 239 -12.63 21.12 -6.27
CA VAL A 239 -11.95 20.62 -7.46
C VAL A 239 -12.19 19.11 -7.58
N ALA A 240 -12.00 18.55 -8.76
CA ALA A 240 -12.27 17.14 -9.00
C ALA A 240 -11.06 16.39 -9.54
N VAL A 241 -10.86 15.16 -9.08
CA VAL A 241 -9.98 14.17 -9.72
C VAL A 241 -10.89 13.12 -10.37
N SER A 242 -11.11 13.25 -11.67
CA SER A 242 -12.10 12.45 -12.39
C SER A 242 -11.84 12.43 -13.90
N THR A 243 -12.47 11.48 -14.59
CA THR A 243 -12.54 11.43 -16.07
C THR A 243 -13.91 11.81 -16.61
N ASN A 244 -14.90 12.13 -15.76
CA ASN A 244 -16.28 12.37 -16.13
C ASN A 244 -16.65 13.85 -16.00
N ALA A 245 -16.31 14.64 -17.03
CA ALA A 245 -16.55 16.08 -17.06
C ALA A 245 -18.03 16.44 -16.89
N GLU A 246 -18.95 15.67 -17.49
CA GLU A 246 -20.41 15.94 -17.41
C GLU A 246 -20.93 15.88 -15.95
N GLN A 247 -20.51 14.87 -15.19
CA GLN A 247 -20.93 14.75 -13.78
C GLN A 247 -20.24 15.77 -12.88
N VAL A 248 -19.00 16.11 -13.17
CA VAL A 248 -18.24 17.15 -12.47
C VAL A 248 -18.91 18.53 -12.65
N GLU A 249 -19.30 18.88 -13.89
CA GLU A 249 -20.03 20.12 -14.19
C GLU A 249 -21.40 20.16 -13.51
N LYS A 250 -22.17 19.05 -13.54
CA LYS A 250 -23.46 18.95 -12.83
C LYS A 250 -23.35 19.14 -11.32
N PHE A 251 -22.22 18.76 -10.73
CA PHE A 251 -21.97 18.97 -9.31
C PHE A 251 -21.74 20.47 -8.99
N GLY A 252 -21.32 21.26 -9.97
CA GLY A 252 -21.01 22.68 -9.87
C GLY A 252 -19.51 22.99 -9.82
N ILE A 253 -18.65 22.02 -10.15
CA ILE A 253 -17.19 22.20 -10.27
C ILE A 253 -16.89 22.63 -11.70
N ASP A 254 -16.06 23.66 -11.83
CA ASP A 254 -15.51 24.09 -13.13
C ASP A 254 -14.58 22.99 -13.67
N THR A 255 -14.83 22.54 -14.90
CA THR A 255 -14.03 21.49 -15.55
C THR A 255 -12.58 21.88 -15.82
N ASP A 256 -12.24 23.16 -15.81
CA ASP A 256 -10.84 23.62 -15.82
C ASP A 256 -10.09 23.21 -14.53
N ASN A 257 -10.83 22.96 -13.45
CA ASN A 257 -10.34 22.47 -12.16
C ASN A 257 -10.55 20.97 -11.98
N MET A 258 -10.66 20.21 -13.08
CA MET A 258 -10.74 18.77 -13.09
C MET A 258 -9.39 18.18 -13.55
N PHE A 259 -8.87 17.22 -12.80
CA PHE A 259 -7.60 16.55 -13.05
C PHE A 259 -7.88 15.08 -13.42
N PRO A 260 -7.67 14.69 -14.69
CA PRO A 260 -7.93 13.33 -15.14
C PRO A 260 -6.79 12.37 -14.81
N PHE A 261 -7.10 11.07 -14.84
CA PHE A 261 -6.13 9.99 -14.95
C PHE A 261 -6.75 8.86 -15.79
N TRP A 262 -6.03 7.79 -16.10
CA TRP A 262 -6.35 6.92 -17.22
C TRP A 262 -6.88 5.54 -16.79
N ASN A 263 -7.47 4.82 -17.75
CA ASN A 263 -8.02 3.47 -17.51
C ASN A 263 -6.94 2.42 -17.28
N TRP A 264 -5.74 2.66 -17.75
CA TRP A 264 -4.58 1.81 -17.53
C TRP A 264 -3.92 2.00 -16.15
N VAL A 265 -4.47 2.86 -15.29
CA VAL A 265 -4.13 2.98 -13.86
C VAL A 265 -5.22 2.34 -13.02
N GLY A 266 -4.89 1.27 -12.30
CA GLY A 266 -5.76 0.70 -11.27
C GLY A 266 -5.87 1.62 -10.04
N GLY A 267 -7.02 1.61 -9.34
CA GLY A 267 -7.24 2.49 -8.18
C GLY A 267 -6.16 2.38 -7.09
N ARG A 268 -5.76 1.16 -6.72
CA ARG A 268 -4.72 0.91 -5.71
C ARG A 268 -3.29 1.21 -6.15
N TYR A 269 -3.09 1.54 -7.44
CA TYR A 269 -1.82 1.95 -8.05
C TYR A 269 -1.82 3.42 -8.49
N SER A 270 -2.76 4.25 -7.97
CA SER A 270 -3.02 5.57 -8.53
C SER A 270 -2.45 6.73 -7.71
N LEU A 271 -1.80 6.49 -6.59
CA LEU A 271 -1.31 7.54 -5.69
C LEU A 271 -0.37 8.55 -6.38
N ASP A 272 0.44 8.09 -7.31
CA ASP A 272 1.39 8.87 -8.11
C ASP A 272 0.77 9.55 -9.35
N SER A 273 -0.57 9.38 -9.56
CA SER A 273 -1.38 10.10 -10.55
C SER A 273 -1.99 11.39 -9.98
N ALA A 274 -3.01 11.92 -10.67
CA ALA A 274 -3.82 13.04 -10.18
C ALA A 274 -4.48 12.75 -8.80
N ILE A 275 -4.64 11.49 -8.40
CA ILE A 275 -5.10 11.09 -7.06
C ILE A 275 -4.18 11.65 -5.96
N GLY A 276 -2.90 11.86 -6.24
CA GLY A 276 -1.95 12.51 -5.34
C GLY A 276 -2.04 14.03 -5.25
N LEU A 277 -3.05 14.67 -5.85
CA LEU A 277 -3.18 16.14 -5.84
C LEU A 277 -3.21 16.73 -4.43
N SER A 278 -3.90 16.09 -3.48
CA SER A 278 -3.92 16.53 -2.08
C SER A 278 -2.53 16.51 -1.46
N LEU A 279 -1.74 15.47 -1.74
CA LEU A 279 -0.35 15.38 -1.31
C LEU A 279 0.52 16.49 -1.95
N MET A 280 0.39 16.71 -3.28
CA MET A 280 1.13 17.78 -3.96
C MET A 280 0.80 19.16 -3.40
N CYS A 281 -0.45 19.40 -2.99
CA CYS A 281 -0.85 20.65 -2.36
C CYS A 281 -0.17 20.86 -0.99
N THR A 282 0.06 19.84 -0.22
CA THR A 282 0.65 19.94 1.14
C THR A 282 2.17 19.94 1.11
N ILE A 283 2.83 18.96 0.48
CA ILE A 283 4.30 18.87 0.45
C ILE A 283 4.93 19.78 -0.64
N GLY A 284 4.16 20.14 -1.64
CA GLY A 284 4.58 20.97 -2.76
C GLY A 284 5.06 20.19 -3.99
N PRO A 285 5.05 20.86 -5.16
CA PRO A 285 5.38 20.22 -6.42
C PRO A 285 6.79 19.61 -6.48
N MET A 286 7.78 20.26 -5.89
CA MET A 286 9.17 19.76 -5.94
C MET A 286 9.31 18.43 -5.16
N ASP A 287 8.74 18.35 -3.96
CA ASP A 287 8.82 17.12 -3.16
C ASP A 287 7.91 16.03 -3.73
N PHE A 288 6.80 16.39 -4.39
CA PHE A 288 6.01 15.44 -5.15
C PHE A 288 6.79 14.86 -6.35
N MET A 289 7.57 15.68 -7.07
CA MET A 289 8.43 15.15 -8.14
C MET A 289 9.51 14.22 -7.59
N ARG A 290 10.14 14.55 -6.45
CA ARG A 290 11.07 13.64 -5.77
C ARG A 290 10.40 12.32 -5.35
N PHE A 291 9.13 12.38 -4.97
CA PHE A 291 8.34 11.18 -4.68
C PHE A 291 8.22 10.30 -5.93
N LEU A 292 7.91 10.86 -7.10
CA LEU A 292 7.87 10.14 -8.37
C LEU A 292 9.26 9.60 -8.78
N GLU A 293 10.34 10.36 -8.55
CA GLU A 293 11.71 9.92 -8.80
C GLU A 293 12.07 8.66 -8.00
N GLY A 294 11.56 8.53 -6.76
CA GLY A 294 11.75 7.34 -5.94
C GLY A 294 11.08 6.10 -6.52
N PHE A 295 9.85 6.23 -7.00
CA PHE A 295 9.16 5.16 -7.72
C PHE A 295 9.95 4.75 -8.97
N HIS A 296 10.31 5.73 -9.79
CA HIS A 296 11.06 5.49 -11.02
C HIS A 296 12.39 4.77 -10.77
N ALA A 297 13.12 5.15 -9.73
CA ALA A 297 14.37 4.47 -9.38
C ALA A 297 14.16 2.99 -9.05
N MET A 298 13.07 2.63 -8.39
CA MET A 298 12.74 1.25 -8.12
C MET A 298 12.22 0.53 -9.39
N ASP A 299 11.48 1.21 -10.27
CA ASP A 299 11.09 0.69 -11.58
C ASP A 299 12.32 0.30 -12.41
N GLU A 300 13.32 1.18 -12.45
CA GLU A 300 14.57 0.90 -13.17
C GLU A 300 15.35 -0.27 -12.55
N HIS A 301 15.39 -0.36 -11.21
CA HIS A 301 15.96 -1.52 -10.54
C HIS A 301 15.21 -2.80 -10.93
N PHE A 302 13.88 -2.80 -10.88
CA PHE A 302 13.05 -3.94 -11.24
C PHE A 302 13.23 -4.34 -12.71
N ARG A 303 13.28 -3.36 -13.62
CA ARG A 303 13.38 -3.56 -15.07
C ARG A 303 14.74 -4.09 -15.51
N THR A 304 15.84 -3.60 -14.91
CA THR A 304 17.19 -3.80 -15.45
C THR A 304 18.06 -4.78 -14.65
N THR A 305 17.72 -5.04 -13.37
CA THR A 305 18.54 -5.91 -12.53
C THR A 305 18.23 -7.38 -12.80
N PRO A 306 19.23 -8.27 -12.94
CA PRO A 306 19.02 -9.71 -13.07
C PRO A 306 18.21 -10.28 -11.89
N LEU A 307 17.39 -11.31 -12.13
CA LEU A 307 16.45 -11.88 -11.16
C LEU A 307 17.11 -12.24 -9.83
N GLU A 308 18.36 -12.76 -9.87
CA GLU A 308 19.13 -13.18 -8.70
C GLU A 308 19.52 -12.05 -7.74
N ARG A 309 19.40 -10.80 -8.18
CA ARG A 309 19.73 -9.61 -7.42
C ARG A 309 18.60 -8.58 -7.40
N ASN A 310 17.50 -8.89 -8.04
CA ASN A 310 16.33 -8.02 -8.18
C ASN A 310 15.49 -8.08 -6.90
N VAL A 311 15.60 -7.06 -6.07
CA VAL A 311 15.01 -7.04 -4.72
C VAL A 311 13.50 -7.30 -4.73
N PRO A 312 12.67 -6.62 -5.55
CA PRO A 312 11.24 -6.94 -5.66
C PRO A 312 10.97 -8.40 -6.04
N VAL A 313 11.75 -8.96 -6.97
CA VAL A 313 11.61 -10.36 -7.38
C VAL A 313 11.98 -11.29 -6.23
N LEU A 314 13.11 -11.06 -5.57
CA LEU A 314 13.56 -11.90 -4.45
C LEU A 314 12.55 -11.90 -3.31
N MET A 315 12.01 -10.73 -2.94
CA MET A 315 10.97 -10.64 -1.90
C MET A 315 9.66 -11.27 -2.33
N GLY A 316 9.25 -11.12 -3.59
CA GLY A 316 8.10 -11.82 -4.15
C GLY A 316 8.24 -13.33 -4.10
N LEU A 317 9.43 -13.85 -4.42
CA LEU A 317 9.77 -15.28 -4.33
C LEU A 317 9.78 -15.79 -2.88
N LEU A 318 10.22 -14.99 -1.92
CA LEU A 318 10.10 -15.33 -0.50
C LEU A 318 8.62 -15.45 -0.07
N GLY A 319 7.73 -14.58 -0.54
CA GLY A 319 6.30 -14.72 -0.33
C GLY A 319 5.75 -16.03 -0.89
N ILE A 320 6.12 -16.39 -2.13
CA ILE A 320 5.79 -17.71 -2.73
C ILE A 320 6.32 -18.86 -1.86
N TRP A 321 7.57 -18.78 -1.41
CA TRP A 321 8.21 -19.79 -0.57
C TRP A 321 7.46 -20.03 0.73
N TYR A 322 7.13 -18.96 1.44
CA TYR A 322 6.42 -19.10 2.70
C TYR A 322 4.96 -19.49 2.55
N THR A 323 4.24 -18.93 1.58
CA THR A 323 2.82 -19.20 1.36
C THR A 323 2.56 -20.59 0.83
N ASN A 324 3.31 -21.00 -0.20
CA ASN A 324 3.00 -22.24 -0.92
C ASN A 324 3.73 -23.47 -0.38
N PHE A 325 4.84 -23.31 0.33
CA PHE A 325 5.62 -24.42 0.86
C PHE A 325 5.54 -24.50 2.39
N PHE A 326 5.71 -23.41 3.11
CA PHE A 326 5.56 -23.42 4.58
C PHE A 326 4.11 -23.21 5.05
N GLY A 327 3.17 -22.90 4.17
CA GLY A 327 1.77 -22.68 4.52
C GLY A 327 1.53 -21.45 5.38
N ALA A 328 2.42 -20.44 5.31
CA ALA A 328 2.20 -19.15 5.94
C ALA A 328 0.99 -18.45 5.31
N GLN A 329 0.06 -18.03 6.15
CA GLN A 329 -1.19 -17.39 5.69
C GLN A 329 -1.13 -15.87 5.73
N THR A 330 -0.21 -15.32 6.51
CA THR A 330 -0.11 -13.88 6.74
C THR A 330 1.32 -13.40 6.61
N HIS A 331 1.46 -12.13 6.24
CA HIS A 331 2.72 -11.41 6.17
C HIS A 331 2.61 -10.12 7.00
N ALA A 332 3.52 -9.93 7.95
CA ALA A 332 3.52 -8.75 8.80
C ALA A 332 4.43 -7.66 8.22
N VAL A 333 3.99 -6.41 8.21
CA VAL A 333 4.80 -5.23 7.85
C VAL A 333 4.91 -4.34 9.07
N LEU A 334 6.12 -4.18 9.57
CA LEU A 334 6.42 -3.61 10.89
C LEU A 334 7.36 -2.39 10.75
N PRO A 335 6.81 -1.22 10.40
CA PRO A 335 7.62 -0.01 10.29
C PRO A 335 8.01 0.51 11.68
N TYR A 336 9.30 0.69 11.93
CA TYR A 336 9.81 1.41 13.12
C TYR A 336 9.89 2.91 12.81
N SER A 337 8.74 3.43 12.43
CA SER A 337 8.48 4.84 12.14
C SER A 337 7.00 5.13 12.35
N GLN A 338 6.67 6.07 13.24
CA GLN A 338 5.28 6.47 13.48
C GLN A 338 4.65 7.10 12.23
N ASP A 339 5.44 7.75 11.40
CA ASP A 339 4.97 8.36 10.16
C ASP A 339 4.49 7.32 9.13
N LEU A 340 5.04 6.09 9.16
CA LEU A 340 4.56 4.97 8.35
C LEU A 340 3.40 4.18 8.99
N GLY A 341 2.70 4.73 9.98
CA GLY A 341 1.63 4.02 10.69
C GLY A 341 0.50 3.52 9.81
N ARG A 342 0.19 4.21 8.71
CA ARG A 342 -0.82 3.77 7.73
C ARG A 342 -0.26 2.92 6.58
N PHE A 343 1.04 2.72 6.51
CA PHE A 343 1.66 1.95 5.42
C PHE A 343 1.18 0.48 5.37
N PRO A 344 1.07 -0.26 6.49
CA PRO A 344 0.47 -1.59 6.46
C PRO A 344 -0.97 -1.62 5.93
N ALA A 345 -1.80 -0.64 6.30
CA ALA A 345 -3.18 -0.53 5.82
C ALA A 345 -3.26 -0.24 4.31
N TYR A 346 -2.36 0.60 3.78
CA TYR A 346 -2.21 0.82 2.34
C TYR A 346 -1.84 -0.48 1.62
N LEU A 347 -0.88 -1.22 2.16
CA LEU A 347 -0.45 -2.50 1.59
C LEU A 347 -1.54 -3.58 1.63
N GLN A 348 -2.48 -3.52 2.57
CA GLN A 348 -3.64 -4.43 2.57
C GLN A 348 -4.41 -4.33 1.25
N GLN A 349 -4.74 -3.13 0.79
CA GLN A 349 -5.40 -2.98 -0.49
C GLN A 349 -4.48 -3.37 -1.65
N LEU A 350 -3.26 -2.84 -1.66
CA LEU A 350 -2.31 -3.09 -2.74
C LEU A 350 -2.10 -4.59 -2.98
N THR A 351 -1.91 -5.39 -1.92
CA THR A 351 -1.57 -6.81 -2.03
C THR A 351 -2.80 -7.71 -2.10
N MET A 352 -3.77 -7.55 -1.18
CA MET A 352 -4.88 -8.49 -1.05
C MET A 352 -5.93 -8.29 -2.16
N GLU A 353 -6.20 -7.06 -2.60
CA GLU A 353 -7.09 -6.82 -3.74
C GLU A 353 -6.45 -7.27 -5.06
N SER A 354 -5.12 -7.15 -5.19
CA SER A 354 -4.40 -7.61 -6.37
C SER A 354 -4.31 -9.13 -6.45
N ASN A 355 -3.82 -9.78 -5.41
CA ASN A 355 -3.45 -11.19 -5.44
C ASN A 355 -4.43 -12.12 -4.70
N GLY A 356 -5.47 -11.59 -4.08
CA GLY A 356 -6.56 -12.38 -3.49
C GLY A 356 -7.48 -12.96 -4.56
N LYS A 357 -6.96 -13.83 -5.43
CA LYS A 357 -7.67 -14.39 -6.59
C LYS A 357 -7.72 -15.91 -6.53
N SER A 358 -8.83 -16.48 -6.99
CA SER A 358 -9.06 -17.94 -7.04
C SER A 358 -9.07 -18.49 -8.49
N VAL A 359 -8.85 -17.63 -9.48
CA VAL A 359 -8.93 -17.97 -10.90
C VAL A 359 -7.68 -17.48 -11.61
N ARG A 360 -7.10 -18.31 -12.47
CA ARG A 360 -5.97 -17.97 -13.34
C ARG A 360 -6.40 -17.09 -14.51
N ARG A 361 -5.43 -16.49 -15.18
CA ARG A 361 -5.64 -15.63 -16.34
C ARG A 361 -6.38 -16.33 -17.51
N ASP A 362 -6.27 -17.64 -17.63
CA ASP A 362 -6.97 -18.45 -18.63
C ASP A 362 -8.39 -18.87 -18.21
N GLY A 363 -8.87 -18.43 -17.04
CA GLY A 363 -10.19 -18.76 -16.49
C GLY A 363 -10.24 -20.07 -15.70
N THR A 364 -9.12 -20.79 -15.56
CA THR A 364 -9.08 -22.02 -14.77
C THR A 364 -8.98 -21.72 -13.26
N ALA A 365 -9.62 -22.53 -12.43
CA ALA A 365 -9.54 -22.37 -10.99
C ALA A 365 -8.14 -22.68 -10.45
N VAL A 366 -7.69 -21.90 -9.47
CA VAL A 366 -6.50 -22.22 -8.67
C VAL A 366 -6.89 -23.31 -7.67
N THR A 367 -6.43 -24.54 -7.94
CA THR A 367 -6.73 -25.72 -7.09
C THR A 367 -5.50 -26.25 -6.38
N THR A 368 -4.34 -25.73 -6.69
CA THR A 368 -3.03 -26.16 -6.16
C THR A 368 -2.32 -24.95 -5.55
N GLY A 369 -2.13 -24.97 -4.24
CA GLY A 369 -1.51 -23.87 -3.51
C GLY A 369 -2.49 -22.75 -3.13
N ASN A 370 -1.97 -21.70 -2.54
CA ASN A 370 -2.70 -20.50 -2.11
C ASN A 370 -2.19 -19.29 -2.90
N THR A 371 -3.04 -18.29 -3.06
CA THR A 371 -2.72 -17.00 -3.66
C THR A 371 -3.02 -15.90 -2.64
N GLY A 372 -2.21 -14.85 -2.59
CA GLY A 372 -2.45 -13.67 -1.76
C GLY A 372 -2.27 -13.94 -0.26
N GLU A 373 -1.25 -13.36 0.32
CA GLU A 373 -1.04 -13.35 1.77
C GLU A 373 -1.93 -12.29 2.42
N ILE A 374 -2.31 -12.52 3.67
CA ILE A 374 -3.01 -11.52 4.49
C ILE A 374 -1.97 -10.55 5.04
N TYR A 375 -1.90 -9.37 4.48
CA TYR A 375 -1.00 -8.31 4.96
C TYR A 375 -1.58 -7.60 6.17
N TRP A 376 -0.75 -7.34 7.18
CA TRP A 376 -1.13 -6.64 8.40
C TRP A 376 0.11 -6.08 9.10
N GLY A 377 -0.05 -5.18 10.04
CA GLY A 377 1.07 -4.67 10.83
C GLY A 377 0.73 -3.39 11.58
N GLU A 378 1.66 -2.99 12.40
CA GLU A 378 1.62 -1.79 13.23
C GLU A 378 3.03 -1.23 13.41
N PRO A 379 3.19 0.05 13.69
CA PRO A 379 4.50 0.61 14.01
C PRO A 379 5.15 -0.05 15.24
N GLY A 380 6.45 -0.33 15.15
CA GLY A 380 7.27 -0.50 16.35
C GLY A 380 7.44 0.87 17.06
N THR A 381 7.50 0.91 18.38
CA THR A 381 7.49 -0.19 19.36
C THR A 381 6.08 -0.66 19.76
N ASN A 382 5.01 0.02 19.36
CA ASN A 382 3.63 -0.28 19.77
C ASN A 382 3.26 -1.74 19.49
N GLY A 383 3.58 -2.25 18.28
CA GLY A 383 3.33 -3.64 17.90
C GLY A 383 3.94 -4.66 18.88
N GLN A 384 5.10 -4.35 19.48
CA GLN A 384 5.75 -5.22 20.46
C GLN A 384 4.85 -5.49 21.68
N HIS A 385 4.04 -4.50 22.07
CA HIS A 385 3.15 -4.56 23.21
C HIS A 385 1.74 -5.06 22.84
N ALA A 386 1.49 -5.38 21.56
CA ALA A 386 0.20 -5.82 21.07
C ALA A 386 0.20 -7.30 20.66
N PHE A 387 1.10 -7.74 19.81
CA PHE A 387 1.02 -9.06 19.18
C PHE A 387 2.36 -9.82 19.06
N TYR A 388 3.48 -9.27 19.49
CA TYR A 388 4.79 -9.95 19.37
C TYR A 388 4.87 -11.24 20.22
N GLN A 389 4.03 -11.38 21.23
CA GLN A 389 3.90 -12.66 21.95
C GLN A 389 3.61 -13.83 20.97
N LEU A 390 2.68 -13.63 20.02
CA LEU A 390 2.37 -14.61 18.99
C LEU A 390 3.56 -14.82 18.03
N MET A 391 4.22 -13.75 17.62
CA MET A 391 5.34 -13.83 16.68
C MET A 391 6.53 -14.59 17.27
N HIS A 392 6.85 -14.39 18.56
CA HIS A 392 7.97 -15.05 19.22
C HIS A 392 7.65 -16.49 19.65
N GLN A 393 6.55 -16.71 20.35
CA GLN A 393 6.25 -17.99 21.01
C GLN A 393 5.04 -18.73 20.40
N GLY A 394 4.34 -18.13 19.45
CA GLY A 394 3.22 -18.79 18.79
C GLY A 394 3.67 -19.96 17.91
N THR A 395 2.70 -20.79 17.53
CA THR A 395 2.93 -22.01 16.71
C THR A 395 2.89 -21.74 15.21
N ARG A 396 2.54 -20.52 14.78
CA ARG A 396 2.44 -20.14 13.37
C ARG A 396 3.73 -19.49 12.88
N LEU A 397 4.12 -19.81 11.65
CA LEU A 397 5.15 -19.02 10.95
C LEU A 397 4.48 -17.77 10.39
N ILE A 398 5.04 -16.61 10.71
CA ILE A 398 4.61 -15.29 10.23
C ILE A 398 5.83 -14.60 9.68
N PRO A 399 6.07 -14.64 8.36
CA PRO A 399 7.11 -13.82 7.73
C PRO A 399 6.84 -12.35 7.99
N ALA A 400 7.90 -11.56 8.19
CA ALA A 400 7.74 -10.16 8.55
C ALA A 400 8.79 -9.27 7.89
N ASP A 401 8.35 -8.11 7.40
CA ASP A 401 9.22 -7.03 6.92
C ASP A 401 9.36 -5.98 8.00
N PHE A 402 10.58 -5.73 8.42
CA PHE A 402 10.95 -4.69 9.36
C PHE A 402 11.51 -3.49 8.59
N ILE A 403 10.87 -2.33 8.71
CA ILE A 403 11.28 -1.10 8.00
C ILE A 403 11.83 -0.09 9.00
N GLY A 404 13.04 0.39 8.79
CA GLY A 404 13.70 1.34 9.67
C GLY A 404 14.53 2.39 8.94
N PHE A 405 14.85 3.49 9.61
CA PHE A 405 15.60 4.61 9.05
C PHE A 405 16.81 4.94 9.93
N ALA A 406 17.94 5.29 9.31
CA ALA A 406 19.15 5.63 10.03
C ALA A 406 19.04 7.01 10.71
N ARG A 407 18.29 7.94 10.11
CA ARG A 407 18.10 9.29 10.65
C ARG A 407 16.61 9.62 10.77
N PRO A 408 16.14 10.10 11.93
CA PRO A 408 14.81 10.66 12.09
C PRO A 408 14.79 12.12 11.59
N LYS A 409 13.59 12.66 11.32
CA LYS A 409 13.41 14.10 11.06
C LYS A 409 13.59 14.94 12.32
N GLU A 410 13.12 14.44 13.45
CA GLU A 410 13.25 15.04 14.76
C GLU A 410 13.71 13.99 15.76
N ASP A 411 14.54 14.37 16.70
CA ASP A 411 15.02 13.49 17.75
C ASP A 411 15.01 14.21 19.10
N PHE A 412 14.86 13.43 20.16
CA PHE A 412 14.84 13.94 21.52
C PHE A 412 15.79 13.12 22.40
N PRO A 413 16.46 13.74 23.39
CA PRO A 413 17.30 13.00 24.32
C PRO A 413 16.47 12.07 25.21
N THR A 414 17.06 10.94 25.60
CA THR A 414 16.50 10.07 26.66
C THR A 414 16.44 10.81 28.01
N ALA A 415 15.63 10.32 28.95
CA ALA A 415 15.41 10.98 30.24
C ALA A 415 16.70 11.16 31.07
N ASP A 416 17.68 10.27 30.91
CA ASP A 416 18.99 10.34 31.55
C ASP A 416 20.04 11.15 30.75
N GLY A 417 19.68 11.60 29.54
CA GLY A 417 20.56 12.36 28.64
C GLY A 417 21.74 11.60 28.05
N THR A 418 21.74 10.27 28.15
CA THR A 418 22.87 9.42 27.66
C THR A 418 22.70 8.95 26.23
N GLY A 419 21.51 9.08 25.64
CA GLY A 419 21.18 8.64 24.27
C GLY A 419 20.03 9.44 23.69
N SER A 420 19.52 8.98 22.55
CA SER A 420 18.37 9.58 21.89
C SER A 420 17.16 8.64 21.86
N MET A 421 15.95 9.19 21.67
CA MET A 421 14.74 8.37 21.48
C MET A 421 14.85 7.52 20.21
N HIS A 422 15.50 8.03 19.18
CA HIS A 422 15.71 7.30 17.94
C HIS A 422 16.66 6.10 18.14
N ASP A 423 17.77 6.28 18.86
CA ASP A 423 18.68 5.17 19.18
C ASP A 423 17.96 4.08 20.01
N LEU A 424 17.07 4.49 20.93
CA LEU A 424 16.26 3.55 21.69
C LEU A 424 15.28 2.78 20.78
N LEU A 425 14.64 3.46 19.83
CA LEU A 425 13.76 2.85 18.84
C LEU A 425 14.52 1.84 17.98
N MET A 426 15.68 2.24 17.44
CA MET A 426 16.52 1.38 16.59
C MET A 426 17.14 0.22 17.36
N GLY A 427 17.46 0.41 18.63
CA GLY A 427 17.86 -0.68 19.51
C GLY A 427 16.79 -1.77 19.62
N ASN A 428 15.51 -1.38 19.74
CA ASN A 428 14.38 -2.31 19.71
C ASN A 428 14.22 -2.98 18.34
N PHE A 429 14.32 -2.22 17.25
CA PHE A 429 14.26 -2.72 15.88
C PHE A 429 15.26 -3.88 15.64
N PHE A 430 16.53 -3.66 15.96
CA PHE A 430 17.57 -4.70 15.81
C PHE A 430 17.38 -5.86 16.79
N ALA A 431 16.98 -5.60 18.02
CA ALA A 431 16.75 -6.63 19.02
C ALA A 431 15.63 -7.58 18.59
N GLN A 432 14.51 -7.06 18.06
CA GLN A 432 13.38 -7.89 17.67
C GLN A 432 13.72 -8.82 16.49
N THR A 433 14.37 -8.31 15.43
CA THR A 433 14.81 -9.15 14.31
C THR A 433 15.82 -10.21 14.75
N LYS A 434 16.71 -9.89 15.69
CA LYS A 434 17.67 -10.83 16.26
C LYS A 434 16.99 -11.94 17.08
N VAL A 435 16.05 -11.57 17.96
CA VAL A 435 15.35 -12.54 18.81
C VAL A 435 14.43 -13.43 18.00
N LEU A 436 13.72 -12.87 16.99
CA LEU A 436 12.90 -13.66 16.06
C LEU A 436 13.75 -14.71 15.33
N ALA A 437 14.92 -14.33 14.84
CA ALA A 437 15.79 -15.25 14.10
C ALA A 437 16.44 -16.31 15.01
N PHE A 438 17.03 -15.92 16.13
CA PHE A 438 17.89 -16.79 16.92
C PHE A 438 17.26 -17.34 18.20
N GLY A 439 16.24 -16.67 18.73
CA GLY A 439 15.54 -17.09 19.93
C GLY A 439 16.44 -17.22 21.16
N LYS A 440 15.99 -18.01 22.14
CA LYS A 440 16.72 -18.39 23.35
C LYS A 440 16.30 -19.79 23.76
N THR A 441 17.27 -20.72 23.89
CA THR A 441 17.00 -22.13 24.17
C THR A 441 16.70 -22.38 25.65
N ALA A 442 16.19 -23.56 25.95
CA ALA A 442 15.93 -23.99 27.34
C ALA A 442 17.24 -24.03 28.16
N GLU A 443 18.33 -24.51 27.55
CA GLU A 443 19.66 -24.58 28.19
C GLU A 443 20.20 -23.18 28.49
N GLU A 444 20.07 -22.24 27.55
CA GLU A 444 20.48 -20.83 27.74
C GLU A 444 19.69 -20.18 28.88
N ILE A 445 18.38 -20.47 29.01
CA ILE A 445 17.50 -19.94 30.05
C ILE A 445 17.83 -20.56 31.42
N ALA A 446 18.03 -21.89 31.47
CA ALA A 446 18.40 -22.59 32.69
C ALA A 446 19.77 -22.11 33.23
N ALA A 447 20.74 -21.82 32.34
CA ALA A 447 22.03 -21.28 32.72
C ALA A 447 21.97 -19.89 33.38
N GLU A 448 20.88 -19.14 33.19
CA GLU A 448 20.60 -17.86 33.85
C GLU A 448 20.00 -18.02 35.26
N GLY A 449 19.80 -19.26 35.73
CA GLY A 449 19.25 -19.54 37.05
C GLY A 449 17.75 -19.41 37.16
N VAL A 450 17.03 -19.54 36.06
CA VAL A 450 15.56 -19.57 36.01
C VAL A 450 15.07 -20.86 36.66
N GLU A 451 14.02 -20.80 37.47
CA GLU A 451 13.36 -21.95 38.08
C GLU A 451 12.93 -22.96 37.00
N GLU A 452 13.17 -24.28 37.25
CA GLU A 452 12.99 -25.34 36.26
C GLU A 452 11.58 -25.36 35.65
N ASP A 453 10.54 -25.13 36.45
CA ASP A 453 9.13 -25.08 36.00
C ASP A 453 8.84 -23.87 35.08
N LEU A 454 9.62 -22.81 35.15
CA LEU A 454 9.45 -21.62 34.33
C LEU A 454 10.27 -21.67 33.02
N VAL A 455 11.29 -22.53 32.93
CA VAL A 455 12.16 -22.62 31.75
C VAL A 455 11.35 -22.85 30.47
N PRO A 456 10.41 -23.82 30.38
CA PRO A 456 9.63 -24.05 29.15
C PRO A 456 8.81 -22.84 28.72
N HIS A 457 8.32 -22.04 29.66
CA HIS A 457 7.51 -20.84 29.39
C HIS A 457 8.32 -19.66 28.88
N LYS A 458 9.62 -19.64 29.09
CA LYS A 458 10.52 -18.57 28.67
C LYS A 458 11.28 -18.88 27.39
N VAL A 459 11.21 -20.09 26.87
CA VAL A 459 11.85 -20.46 25.61
C VAL A 459 11.31 -19.59 24.48
N MET A 460 12.24 -18.99 23.73
CA MET A 460 11.97 -18.33 22.47
C MET A 460 12.48 -19.24 21.35
N PRO A 461 11.61 -19.91 20.58
CA PRO A 461 12.05 -20.90 19.59
C PRO A 461 13.03 -20.36 18.55
N GLY A 462 12.93 -19.07 18.25
CA GLY A 462 13.65 -18.49 17.12
C GLY A 462 13.13 -19.03 15.79
N ASN A 463 14.01 -19.00 14.79
CA ASN A 463 13.71 -19.51 13.43
C ASN A 463 12.47 -18.86 12.79
N ARG A 464 12.24 -17.59 13.12
CA ARG A 464 11.18 -16.76 12.58
C ARG A 464 11.77 -15.85 11.52
N SER A 465 11.23 -15.94 10.31
CA SER A 465 11.76 -15.24 9.15
C SER A 465 11.48 -13.75 9.20
N THR A 466 12.51 -12.95 8.94
CA THR A 466 12.37 -11.51 8.79
C THR A 466 13.18 -11.00 7.62
N THR A 467 12.59 -10.06 6.86
CA THR A 467 13.29 -9.17 5.93
C THR A 467 13.49 -7.83 6.61
N THR A 468 14.69 -7.27 6.55
CA THR A 468 14.99 -5.95 7.11
C THR A 468 15.20 -4.97 5.98
N ILE A 469 14.40 -3.90 5.92
CA ILE A 469 14.51 -2.83 4.94
C ILE A 469 14.93 -1.57 5.67
N MET A 470 16.08 -1.04 5.33
CA MET A 470 16.60 0.21 5.89
C MET A 470 16.81 1.25 4.80
N ALA A 471 16.63 2.52 5.16
CA ALA A 471 17.05 3.65 4.36
C ALA A 471 17.72 4.70 5.25
N GLU A 472 18.37 5.68 4.64
CA GLU A 472 19.00 6.75 5.42
C GLU A 472 17.97 7.58 6.18
N GLU A 473 16.85 7.93 5.51
CA GLU A 473 15.80 8.80 6.06
C GLU A 473 14.48 8.57 5.32
N LEU A 474 13.34 8.79 5.95
CA LEU A 474 12.04 8.82 5.29
C LEU A 474 11.89 10.14 4.53
N THR A 475 12.19 10.10 3.24
CA THR A 475 12.04 11.21 2.29
C THR A 475 10.91 10.92 1.31
N PRO A 476 10.44 11.92 0.52
CA PRO A 476 9.53 11.64 -0.59
C PRO A 476 10.05 10.56 -1.52
N SER A 477 11.32 10.61 -1.93
CA SER A 477 11.93 9.59 -2.78
C SER A 477 11.98 8.21 -2.12
N THR A 478 12.33 8.13 -0.85
CA THR A 478 12.35 6.86 -0.10
C THR A 478 10.95 6.25 -0.01
N LEU A 479 9.92 7.07 0.23
CA LEU A 479 8.53 6.57 0.26
C LEU A 479 8.10 6.05 -1.12
N GLY A 480 8.43 6.77 -2.20
CA GLY A 480 8.16 6.32 -3.56
C GLY A 480 8.82 4.98 -3.87
N ALA A 481 10.09 4.83 -3.53
CA ALA A 481 10.84 3.57 -3.70
C ALA A 481 10.23 2.41 -2.89
N LEU A 482 9.80 2.66 -1.65
CA LEU A 482 9.11 1.65 -0.81
C LEU A 482 7.78 1.20 -1.44
N ILE A 483 6.98 2.12 -1.95
CA ILE A 483 5.70 1.78 -2.58
C ILE A 483 5.93 0.96 -3.84
N ALA A 484 6.80 1.39 -4.75
CA ALA A 484 7.13 0.68 -5.98
C ALA A 484 7.73 -0.72 -5.69
N LEU A 485 8.52 -0.87 -4.63
CA LEU A 485 9.00 -2.17 -4.18
C LEU A 485 7.83 -3.16 -3.99
N TYR A 486 6.80 -2.76 -3.24
CA TYR A 486 5.65 -3.64 -3.00
C TYR A 486 4.75 -3.79 -4.24
N GLU A 487 4.62 -2.79 -5.10
CA GLU A 487 3.93 -2.94 -6.40
C GLU A 487 4.57 -4.04 -7.24
N HIS A 488 5.90 -4.07 -7.30
CA HIS A 488 6.64 -5.08 -8.06
C HIS A 488 6.69 -6.46 -7.37
N ILE A 489 6.63 -6.52 -6.04
CA ILE A 489 6.42 -7.79 -5.31
C ILE A 489 5.08 -8.41 -5.71
N VAL A 490 4.01 -7.61 -5.68
CA VAL A 490 2.65 -8.03 -6.08
C VAL A 490 2.64 -8.51 -7.53
N PHE A 491 3.27 -7.76 -8.43
CA PHE A 491 3.40 -8.16 -9.83
C PHE A 491 4.10 -9.52 -9.96
N THR A 492 5.26 -9.68 -9.34
CA THR A 492 6.07 -10.91 -9.40
C THR A 492 5.26 -12.12 -8.93
N GLN A 493 4.60 -12.00 -7.79
CA GLN A 493 3.76 -13.06 -7.23
C GLN A 493 2.58 -13.38 -8.17
N GLY A 494 1.89 -12.36 -8.67
CA GLY A 494 0.75 -12.51 -9.58
C GLY A 494 1.10 -13.24 -10.87
N ILE A 495 2.28 -12.96 -11.45
CA ILE A 495 2.79 -13.65 -12.63
C ILE A 495 3.10 -15.12 -12.31
N ILE A 496 3.74 -15.42 -11.18
CA ILE A 496 4.07 -16.79 -10.78
C ILE A 496 2.79 -17.62 -10.55
N TRP A 497 1.77 -17.05 -9.89
CA TRP A 497 0.47 -17.72 -9.70
C TRP A 497 -0.40 -17.73 -10.96
N ASP A 498 0.01 -17.02 -12.03
CA ASP A 498 -0.73 -16.86 -13.30
C ASP A 498 -2.14 -16.26 -13.08
N ILE A 499 -2.27 -15.31 -12.16
CA ILE A 499 -3.50 -14.60 -11.84
C ILE A 499 -3.51 -13.19 -12.42
N ASN A 500 -4.70 -12.57 -12.55
CA ASN A 500 -4.82 -11.15 -12.91
C ASN A 500 -4.78 -10.29 -11.64
N SER A 501 -3.64 -9.64 -11.38
CA SER A 501 -3.43 -8.77 -10.24
C SER A 501 -4.06 -7.38 -10.40
N PHE A 502 -4.67 -7.05 -11.53
CA PHE A 502 -5.04 -5.68 -11.91
C PHE A 502 -6.53 -5.43 -12.07
N ASP A 503 -7.38 -6.46 -11.88
CA ASP A 503 -8.83 -6.35 -11.74
C ASP A 503 -9.28 -6.50 -10.27
N GLN A 504 -10.59 -6.32 -9.99
CA GLN A 504 -11.17 -6.44 -8.64
C GLN A 504 -12.64 -6.90 -8.66
N TRP A 505 -12.97 -7.94 -9.43
CA TRP A 505 -14.34 -8.48 -9.57
C TRP A 505 -14.99 -8.86 -8.23
N GLY A 506 -14.17 -9.24 -7.23
CA GLY A 506 -14.65 -9.69 -5.91
C GLY A 506 -15.43 -8.64 -5.11
N VAL A 507 -15.32 -7.35 -5.45
CA VAL A 507 -16.04 -6.26 -4.75
C VAL A 507 -17.32 -5.80 -5.45
N GLU A 508 -17.62 -6.31 -6.66
CA GLU A 508 -18.73 -5.80 -7.47
C GLU A 508 -20.11 -6.31 -6.96
N LEU A 509 -20.19 -7.59 -6.59
CA LEU A 509 -21.45 -8.18 -6.11
C LEU A 509 -21.92 -7.52 -4.81
N GLY A 510 -21.02 -7.20 -3.89
CA GLY A 510 -21.36 -6.51 -2.64
C GLY A 510 -21.98 -5.13 -2.88
N LYS A 511 -21.45 -4.36 -3.82
CA LYS A 511 -22.01 -3.05 -4.21
C LYS A 511 -23.41 -3.18 -4.81
N GLN A 512 -23.60 -4.17 -5.69
CA GLN A 512 -24.93 -4.44 -6.27
C GLN A 512 -25.94 -4.78 -5.17
N GLN A 513 -25.61 -5.72 -4.29
CA GLN A 513 -26.49 -6.13 -3.19
C GLN A 513 -26.78 -4.97 -2.23
N ALA A 514 -25.81 -4.10 -1.93
CA ALA A 514 -26.04 -2.92 -1.10
C ALA A 514 -27.08 -1.97 -1.71
N ASN A 515 -27.02 -1.75 -3.03
CA ASN A 515 -28.00 -0.93 -3.74
C ASN A 515 -29.41 -1.58 -3.73
N ASP A 516 -29.49 -2.90 -3.91
CA ASP A 516 -30.74 -3.65 -3.91
C ASP A 516 -31.42 -3.63 -2.53
N LEU A 517 -30.64 -3.68 -1.45
CA LEU A 517 -31.12 -3.67 -0.07
C LEU A 517 -31.47 -2.27 0.46
N ALA A 518 -30.87 -1.22 -0.08
CA ALA A 518 -31.02 0.16 0.43
C ALA A 518 -32.48 0.61 0.58
N PRO A 519 -33.44 0.31 -0.33
CA PRO A 519 -34.84 0.65 -0.17
C PRO A 519 -35.49 -0.07 1.02
N ALA A 520 -35.20 -1.35 1.25
CA ALA A 520 -35.68 -2.09 2.41
C ALA A 520 -35.08 -1.56 3.72
N VAL A 521 -33.80 -1.26 3.74
CA VAL A 521 -33.11 -0.68 4.92
C VAL A 521 -33.69 0.68 5.28
N SER A 522 -33.97 1.55 4.30
CA SER A 522 -34.57 2.87 4.52
C SER A 522 -36.06 2.82 4.91
N GLY A 523 -36.74 1.69 4.75
CA GLY A 523 -38.17 1.52 5.02
C GLY A 523 -39.09 1.93 3.87
N SER A 524 -38.55 2.22 2.68
CA SER A 524 -39.35 2.55 1.50
C SER A 524 -39.91 1.32 0.78
N GLN A 525 -39.43 0.12 1.13
CA GLN A 525 -39.93 -1.17 0.64
C GLN A 525 -40.04 -2.19 1.76
N GLU A 526 -40.81 -3.27 1.53
CA GLU A 526 -40.83 -4.44 2.40
C GLU A 526 -39.46 -5.14 2.39
N VAL A 527 -39.19 -5.89 3.44
CA VAL A 527 -37.91 -6.64 3.57
C VAL A 527 -38.11 -7.99 2.90
N ASP A 528 -37.36 -8.24 1.84
CA ASP A 528 -37.28 -9.51 1.10
C ASP A 528 -35.91 -9.59 0.42
N SER A 529 -34.90 -9.99 1.19
CA SER A 529 -33.50 -10.09 0.72
C SER A 529 -33.20 -11.44 0.06
N GLY A 530 -34.11 -12.41 0.20
CA GLY A 530 -33.90 -13.78 -0.22
C GLY A 530 -33.16 -14.65 0.83
N ASP A 531 -32.80 -14.10 1.98
CA ASP A 531 -32.30 -14.86 3.13
C ASP A 531 -32.84 -14.34 4.46
N GLN A 532 -33.25 -15.27 5.31
CA GLN A 532 -33.90 -14.98 6.57
C GLN A 532 -33.01 -14.19 7.55
N SER A 533 -31.70 -14.40 7.56
CA SER A 533 -30.80 -13.70 8.47
C SER A 533 -30.73 -12.22 8.15
N THR A 534 -30.58 -11.88 6.86
CA THR A 534 -30.57 -10.48 6.39
C THR A 534 -31.90 -9.80 6.67
N ASP A 535 -33.03 -10.49 6.41
CA ASP A 535 -34.37 -9.96 6.67
C ASP A 535 -34.62 -9.63 8.15
N GLU A 536 -34.27 -10.52 9.05
CA GLU A 536 -34.37 -10.32 10.51
C GLU A 536 -33.48 -9.15 10.98
N LEU A 537 -32.24 -9.06 10.47
CA LEU A 537 -31.32 -7.99 10.84
C LEU A 537 -31.81 -6.62 10.34
N ILE A 538 -32.33 -6.52 9.13
CA ILE A 538 -32.96 -5.29 8.61
C ILE A 538 -34.21 -4.93 9.46
N GLY A 539 -35.04 -5.91 9.79
CA GLY A 539 -36.20 -5.73 10.66
C GLY A 539 -35.79 -5.19 12.04
N TRP A 540 -34.77 -5.78 12.66
CA TRP A 540 -34.23 -5.30 13.94
C TRP A 540 -33.68 -3.87 13.84
N TYR A 541 -32.91 -3.60 12.79
CA TYR A 541 -32.35 -2.27 12.55
C TYR A 541 -33.46 -1.21 12.43
N ARG A 542 -34.49 -1.48 11.63
CA ARG A 542 -35.63 -0.56 11.45
C ARG A 542 -36.43 -0.33 12.73
N ALA A 543 -36.55 -1.34 13.58
CA ALA A 543 -37.26 -1.23 14.86
C ALA A 543 -36.51 -0.42 15.93
N ASN A 544 -35.20 -0.23 15.77
CA ASN A 544 -34.34 0.44 16.75
C ASN A 544 -33.73 1.78 16.26
N ARG A 545 -34.13 2.22 15.08
CA ARG A 545 -33.65 3.48 14.47
C ARG A 545 -34.44 4.73 14.88
#